data_4e869fe59086073f87614d9bba6e4abd
#
_entry.id   4e869fe59086073f87614d9bba6e4abd
#
_cell.length_a   1.000
_cell.length_b   1.000
_cell.length_c   1.000
_cell.angle_alpha   90.00
_cell.angle_beta   90.00
_cell.angle_gamma   90.00
#
_symmetry.space_group_name_H-M   'P 1'
#
loop_
_entity.id
_entity.type
_entity.pdbx_description
1 polymer ?
#
loop_
_entity_poly.entity_id
_entity_poly.type
_entity_poly.pdbx_seq_one_letter_code
_entity_poly.pdbx_strand_id
1 'polypeptide(L)'
;MGVDGLRFVITGGAVGIGAGTARLAASRGARVVVSDMNDEPGQALVEEINAAGGDAVYHHCDVTDERQVEGLMAAASEAFGGIDILHNNAGIHESMISKNLSLADMSRDCFEKVMGVNVTGVWLCAKYALPYLRESEHASIINAGSTSSLSGYPQCQAYGAS
;
A
#
# COMPACT_ATOMS: atom_id res chain seq x y z
N MET A 1 21.35 -0.97 9.08
CA MET A 1 21.16 -0.55 7.69
C MET A 1 20.17 0.61 7.71
N GLY A 2 20.53 1.76 7.20
CA GLY A 2 19.65 2.93 7.13
C GLY A 2 18.77 2.86 5.88
N VAL A 3 17.77 3.73 5.79
CA VAL A 3 16.90 3.87 4.61
C VAL A 3 17.21 5.14 3.80
N ASP A 4 18.28 5.82 4.15
CA ASP A 4 18.72 7.05 3.49
C ASP A 4 18.94 6.82 1.98
N GLY A 5 18.34 7.67 1.17
CA GLY A 5 18.36 7.57 -0.29
C GLY A 5 17.51 6.47 -0.91
N LEU A 6 16.94 5.52 -0.13
CA LEU A 6 16.11 4.45 -0.66
C LEU A 6 14.76 4.97 -1.18
N ARG A 7 14.26 4.36 -2.24
CA ARG A 7 13.04 4.73 -2.97
C ARG A 7 11.91 3.80 -2.58
N PHE A 8 10.94 4.35 -1.85
CA PHE A 8 9.78 3.62 -1.35
C PHE A 8 8.55 3.86 -2.20
N VAL A 9 7.77 2.81 -2.44
CA VAL A 9 6.37 2.88 -2.86
C VAL A 9 5.53 2.31 -1.73
N ILE A 10 4.57 3.09 -1.21
CA ILE A 10 3.69 2.70 -0.10
C ILE A 10 2.25 2.79 -0.58
N THR A 11 1.56 1.66 -0.69
CA THR A 11 0.13 1.62 -1.02
C THR A 11 -0.74 1.77 0.23
N GLY A 12 -1.92 2.39 0.11
CA GLY A 12 -2.72 2.78 1.29
C GLY A 12 -1.95 3.75 2.18
N GLY A 13 -1.16 4.63 1.55
CA GLY A 13 -0.19 5.48 2.20
C GLY A 13 -0.74 6.76 2.81
N ALA A 14 -1.99 7.15 2.48
CA ALA A 14 -2.54 8.44 2.87
C ALA A 14 -2.86 8.55 4.37
N VAL A 15 -3.19 7.44 5.02
CA VAL A 15 -3.65 7.42 6.42
C VAL A 15 -3.06 6.25 7.22
N GLY A 16 -3.26 6.26 8.53
CA GLY A 16 -2.96 5.12 9.42
C GLY A 16 -1.50 4.69 9.39
N ILE A 17 -1.28 3.36 9.26
CA ILE A 17 0.05 2.74 9.27
C ILE A 17 0.88 3.19 8.06
N GLY A 18 0.28 3.25 6.88
CA GLY A 18 0.95 3.70 5.66
C GLY A 18 1.50 5.12 5.80
N ALA A 19 0.68 6.06 6.28
CA ALA A 19 1.10 7.44 6.52
C ALA A 19 2.21 7.54 7.58
N GLY A 20 2.10 6.76 8.67
CA GLY A 20 3.16 6.66 9.68
C GLY A 20 4.48 6.15 9.10
N THR A 21 4.40 5.14 8.24
CA THR A 21 5.57 4.59 7.53
C THR A 21 6.19 5.62 6.59
N ALA A 22 5.35 6.35 5.81
CA ALA A 22 5.81 7.38 4.89
C ALA A 22 6.57 8.50 5.63
N ARG A 23 5.98 9.03 6.71
CA ARG A 23 6.66 10.05 7.55
C ARG A 23 7.99 9.56 8.09
N LEU A 24 8.01 8.35 8.66
CA LEU A 24 9.21 7.81 9.28
C LEU A 24 10.30 7.53 8.23
N ALA A 25 9.96 6.95 7.09
CA ALA A 25 10.90 6.69 6.02
C ALA A 25 11.50 8.00 5.49
N ALA A 26 10.66 8.99 5.16
CA ALA A 26 11.11 10.29 4.68
C ALA A 26 11.98 11.03 5.71
N SER A 27 11.63 11.00 7.01
CA SER A 27 12.44 11.62 8.07
C SER A 27 13.82 10.98 8.25
N ARG A 28 14.01 9.80 7.65
CA ARG A 28 15.29 9.07 7.64
C ARG A 28 16.01 9.13 6.29
N GLY A 29 15.61 10.07 5.44
CA GLY A 29 16.24 10.34 4.15
C GLY A 29 15.76 9.48 3.00
N ALA A 30 14.71 8.67 3.17
CA ALA A 30 14.11 7.94 2.05
C ALA A 30 13.30 8.88 1.15
N ARG A 31 13.21 8.54 -0.14
CA ARG A 31 12.30 9.15 -1.11
C ARG A 31 11.03 8.31 -1.20
N VAL A 32 9.87 8.92 -1.04
CA VAL A 32 8.63 8.17 -0.80
C VAL A 32 7.54 8.52 -1.82
N VAL A 33 7.06 7.52 -2.54
CA VAL A 33 5.79 7.60 -3.27
C VAL A 33 4.68 7.17 -2.32
N VAL A 34 3.83 8.11 -1.93
CA VAL A 34 2.59 7.86 -1.20
C VAL A 34 1.50 7.55 -2.22
N SER A 35 0.94 6.35 -2.17
CA SER A 35 -0.15 5.96 -3.08
C SER A 35 -1.40 5.58 -2.31
N ASP A 36 -2.53 6.12 -2.73
CA ASP A 36 -3.84 5.87 -2.14
C ASP A 36 -4.96 6.19 -3.14
N MET A 37 -6.18 5.75 -2.84
CA MET A 37 -7.40 6.19 -3.54
C MET A 37 -7.91 7.55 -3.02
N ASN A 38 -7.48 7.97 -1.84
CA ASN A 38 -7.92 9.18 -1.16
C ASN A 38 -6.94 10.33 -1.44
N ASP A 39 -7.24 11.14 -2.45
CA ASP A 39 -6.33 12.18 -2.94
C ASP A 39 -6.04 13.26 -1.91
N GLU A 40 -7.07 13.81 -1.26
CA GLU A 40 -6.92 14.93 -0.34
C GLU A 40 -5.98 14.59 0.84
N PRO A 41 -6.16 13.51 1.62
CA PRO A 41 -5.24 13.19 2.70
C PRO A 41 -3.85 12.75 2.20
N GLY A 42 -3.76 12.14 1.01
CA GLY A 42 -2.49 11.74 0.42
C GLY A 42 -1.64 12.94 0.01
N GLN A 43 -2.24 13.93 -0.65
CA GLN A 43 -1.59 15.18 -1.04
C GLN A 43 -1.18 16.00 0.20
N ALA A 44 -2.07 16.11 1.19
CA ALA A 44 -1.75 16.83 2.44
C ALA A 44 -0.57 16.18 3.19
N LEU A 45 -0.48 14.84 3.20
CA LEU A 45 0.64 14.13 3.79
C LEU A 45 1.96 14.42 3.06
N VAL A 46 1.94 14.44 1.73
CA VAL A 46 3.13 14.75 0.93
C VAL A 46 3.59 16.18 1.17
N GLU A 47 2.66 17.14 1.23
CA GLU A 47 2.98 18.54 1.58
C GLU A 47 3.61 18.65 2.97
N GLU A 48 3.07 17.94 3.97
CA GLU A 48 3.62 17.87 5.32
C GLU A 48 5.06 17.32 5.32
N ILE A 49 5.29 16.19 4.63
CA ILE A 49 6.61 15.55 4.55
C ILE A 49 7.62 16.50 3.89
N ASN A 50 7.25 17.12 2.77
CA ASN A 50 8.15 18.02 2.03
C ASN A 50 8.44 19.30 2.79
N ALA A 51 7.44 19.86 3.51
CA ALA A 51 7.64 21.01 4.39
C ALA A 51 8.60 20.71 5.55
N ALA A 52 8.66 19.47 6.00
CA ALA A 52 9.60 19.01 7.02
C ALA A 52 11.01 18.67 6.47
N GLY A 53 11.25 18.88 5.16
CA GLY A 53 12.54 18.64 4.50
C GLY A 53 12.72 17.21 3.99
N GLY A 54 11.65 16.41 3.95
CA GLY A 54 11.63 15.11 3.29
C GLY A 54 11.46 15.22 1.77
N ASP A 55 11.43 14.08 1.09
CA ASP A 55 11.24 13.97 -0.37
C ASP A 55 10.11 12.96 -0.65
N ALA A 56 8.92 13.47 -0.94
CA ALA A 56 7.76 12.64 -1.20
C ALA A 56 6.92 13.16 -2.37
N VAL A 57 6.26 12.24 -3.07
CA VAL A 57 5.26 12.53 -4.11
C VAL A 57 4.00 11.70 -3.87
N TYR A 58 2.85 12.22 -4.31
CA TYR A 58 1.58 11.50 -4.26
C TYR A 58 1.24 10.90 -5.62
N HIS A 59 0.67 9.69 -5.63
CA HIS A 59 0.10 9.07 -6.81
C HIS A 59 -1.23 8.37 -6.48
N HIS A 60 -2.30 8.78 -7.16
CA HIS A 60 -3.61 8.11 -7.05
C HIS A 60 -3.53 6.69 -7.58
N CYS A 61 -4.00 5.70 -6.81
CA CYS A 61 -4.08 4.32 -7.28
C CYS A 61 -5.10 3.51 -6.49
N ASP A 62 -6.05 2.92 -7.22
CA ASP A 62 -6.81 1.75 -6.78
C ASP A 62 -5.97 0.50 -7.07
N VAL A 63 -5.52 -0.19 -6.04
CA VAL A 63 -4.68 -1.39 -6.19
C VAL A 63 -5.41 -2.56 -6.85
N THR A 64 -6.74 -2.49 -7.00
CA THR A 64 -7.53 -3.49 -7.72
C THR A 64 -7.57 -3.23 -9.23
N ASP A 65 -7.18 -2.04 -9.68
CA ASP A 65 -7.06 -1.69 -11.10
C ASP A 65 -5.64 -1.93 -11.60
N GLU A 66 -5.47 -2.95 -12.42
CA GLU A 66 -4.17 -3.36 -12.95
C GLU A 66 -3.44 -2.24 -13.71
N ARG A 67 -4.18 -1.38 -14.45
CA ARG A 67 -3.58 -0.28 -15.20
C ARG A 67 -3.08 0.83 -14.29
N GLN A 68 -3.82 1.12 -13.21
CA GLN A 68 -3.40 2.11 -12.24
C GLN A 68 -2.15 1.63 -11.48
N VAL A 69 -2.08 0.35 -11.13
CA VAL A 69 -0.90 -0.24 -10.48
C VAL A 69 0.31 -0.18 -11.40
N GLU A 70 0.16 -0.52 -12.70
CA GLU A 70 1.24 -0.38 -13.69
C GLU A 70 1.72 1.07 -13.80
N GLY A 71 0.77 2.02 -13.87
CA GLY A 71 1.04 3.46 -13.89
C GLY A 71 1.75 3.97 -12.64
N LEU A 72 1.36 3.48 -11.45
CA LEU A 72 2.01 3.80 -10.19
C LEU A 72 3.50 3.42 -10.20
N MET A 73 3.84 2.21 -10.63
CA MET A 73 5.23 1.75 -10.62
C MET A 73 6.08 2.50 -11.65
N ALA A 74 5.50 2.82 -12.81
CA ALA A 74 6.17 3.66 -13.82
C ALA A 74 6.41 5.08 -13.28
N ALA A 75 5.40 5.71 -12.69
CA ALA A 75 5.52 7.05 -12.11
C ALA A 75 6.53 7.11 -10.94
N ALA A 76 6.57 6.08 -10.11
CA ALA A 76 7.55 5.97 -9.04
C ALA A 76 8.99 5.91 -9.58
N SER A 77 9.19 5.13 -10.63
CA SER A 77 10.48 5.03 -11.30
C SER A 77 10.87 6.34 -11.99
N GLU A 78 9.93 7.04 -12.61
CA GLU A 78 10.17 8.35 -13.23
C GLU A 78 10.54 9.40 -12.18
N ALA A 79 9.83 9.45 -11.06
CA ALA A 79 10.06 10.43 -10.01
C ALA A 79 11.43 10.27 -9.34
N PHE A 80 11.86 9.04 -9.07
CA PHE A 80 13.02 8.78 -8.23
C PHE A 80 14.11 7.92 -8.87
N GLY A 81 13.94 7.49 -10.12
CA GLY A 81 14.93 6.71 -10.87
C GLY A 81 14.91 5.22 -10.53
N GLY A 82 13.81 4.69 -10.00
CA GLY A 82 13.61 3.27 -9.70
C GLY A 82 12.84 3.02 -8.42
N ILE A 83 12.78 1.76 -7.98
CA ILE A 83 12.10 1.33 -6.75
C ILE A 83 13.02 0.39 -5.97
N ASP A 84 13.24 0.66 -4.69
CA ASP A 84 14.00 -0.21 -3.78
C ASP A 84 13.07 -0.99 -2.85
N ILE A 85 12.04 -0.33 -2.34
CA ILE A 85 11.13 -0.92 -1.34
C ILE A 85 9.69 -0.75 -1.82
N LEU A 86 8.98 -1.87 -1.94
CA LEU A 86 7.53 -1.89 -2.08
C LEU A 86 6.91 -2.23 -0.72
N HIS A 87 6.11 -1.33 -0.16
CA HIS A 87 5.28 -1.60 1.01
C HIS A 87 3.82 -1.76 0.60
N ASN A 88 3.36 -2.99 0.47
CA ASN A 88 1.97 -3.35 0.28
C ASN A 88 1.23 -3.20 1.62
N ASN A 89 0.65 -2.02 1.83
CA ASN A 89 -0.08 -1.69 3.05
C ASN A 89 -1.57 -1.42 2.78
N ALA A 90 -1.96 -1.16 1.55
CA ALA A 90 -3.37 -1.04 1.21
C ALA A 90 -4.15 -2.30 1.63
N GLY A 91 -5.22 -2.11 2.38
CA GLY A 91 -6.04 -3.19 2.87
C GLY A 91 -7.38 -2.69 3.41
N ILE A 92 -8.40 -3.52 3.29
CA ILE A 92 -9.74 -3.25 3.80
C ILE A 92 -10.24 -4.41 4.65
N HIS A 93 -11.15 -4.11 5.57
CA HIS A 93 -11.89 -5.08 6.38
C HIS A 93 -13.35 -5.10 5.94
N GLU A 94 -14.03 -6.26 6.01
CA GLU A 94 -15.43 -6.39 5.61
C GLU A 94 -16.36 -5.42 6.36
N SER A 95 -16.03 -5.00 7.58
CA SER A 95 -16.80 -4.00 8.32
C SER A 95 -16.84 -2.62 7.67
N MET A 96 -15.93 -2.34 6.75
CA MET A 96 -15.94 -1.12 5.94
C MET A 96 -16.96 -1.19 4.80
N ILE A 97 -17.43 -2.40 4.47
CA ILE A 97 -18.35 -2.66 3.35
C ILE A 97 -19.74 -3.02 3.86
N SER A 98 -19.86 -3.83 4.91
CA SER A 98 -21.11 -4.38 5.40
C SER A 98 -21.21 -4.26 6.90
N LYS A 99 -22.45 -4.06 7.41
CA LYS A 99 -22.76 -4.14 8.84
C LYS A 99 -23.04 -5.57 9.30
N ASN A 100 -23.42 -6.45 8.36
CA ASN A 100 -23.63 -7.86 8.65
C ASN A 100 -22.35 -8.63 8.36
N LEU A 101 -21.70 -9.08 9.43
CA LEU A 101 -20.40 -9.75 9.38
C LEU A 101 -20.52 -11.26 9.68
N SER A 102 -21.73 -11.82 9.62
CA SER A 102 -21.93 -13.27 9.71
C SER A 102 -21.41 -13.95 8.44
N LEU A 103 -20.67 -15.04 8.60
CA LEU A 103 -20.20 -15.84 7.47
C LEU A 103 -21.35 -16.32 6.58
N ALA A 104 -22.49 -16.74 7.21
CA ALA A 104 -23.64 -17.25 6.50
C ALA A 104 -24.34 -16.19 5.62
N ASP A 105 -24.26 -14.93 6.02
CA ASP A 105 -24.96 -13.81 5.37
C ASP A 105 -24.02 -12.90 4.58
N MET A 106 -22.72 -13.17 4.59
CA MET A 106 -21.74 -12.39 3.82
C MET A 106 -22.04 -12.52 2.33
N SER A 107 -22.22 -11.40 1.65
CA SER A 107 -22.38 -11.41 0.21
C SER A 107 -21.07 -11.77 -0.49
N ARG A 108 -21.20 -12.43 -1.64
CA ARG A 108 -20.05 -12.71 -2.50
C ARG A 108 -19.31 -11.43 -2.89
N ASP A 109 -20.03 -10.36 -3.20
CA ASP A 109 -19.45 -9.05 -3.51
C ASP A 109 -18.59 -8.49 -2.37
N CYS A 110 -19.04 -8.61 -1.11
CA CYS A 110 -18.24 -8.21 0.05
C CYS A 110 -16.94 -9.02 0.15
N PHE A 111 -17.03 -10.33 0.01
CA PHE A 111 -15.86 -11.23 0.02
C PHE A 111 -14.88 -10.88 -1.11
N GLU A 112 -15.39 -10.74 -2.35
CA GLU A 112 -14.56 -10.46 -3.53
C GLU A 112 -13.89 -9.09 -3.44
N LYS A 113 -14.53 -8.07 -2.86
CA LYS A 113 -13.90 -6.77 -2.62
C LYS A 113 -12.72 -6.86 -1.64
N VAL A 114 -12.89 -7.58 -0.52
CA VAL A 114 -11.79 -7.77 0.43
C VAL A 114 -10.63 -8.52 -0.22
N MET A 115 -10.91 -9.63 -0.91
CA MET A 115 -9.89 -10.41 -1.62
C MET A 115 -9.24 -9.61 -2.76
N GLY A 116 -10.02 -8.76 -3.43
CA GLY A 116 -9.53 -7.89 -4.50
C GLY A 116 -8.44 -6.94 -4.00
N VAL A 117 -8.69 -6.26 -2.90
CA VAL A 117 -7.70 -5.32 -2.32
C VAL A 117 -6.55 -6.06 -1.64
N ASN A 118 -6.88 -6.96 -0.70
CA ASN A 118 -5.89 -7.52 0.22
C ASN A 118 -5.02 -8.62 -0.41
N VAL A 119 -5.48 -9.27 -1.48
CA VAL A 119 -4.75 -10.38 -2.13
C VAL A 119 -4.38 -10.02 -3.56
N THR A 120 -5.37 -9.72 -4.41
CA THR A 120 -5.10 -9.41 -5.82
C THR A 120 -4.29 -8.13 -5.96
N GLY A 121 -4.62 -7.09 -5.21
CA GLY A 121 -3.88 -5.82 -5.21
C GLY A 121 -2.43 -5.98 -4.78
N VAL A 122 -2.17 -6.76 -3.73
CA VAL A 122 -0.80 -7.08 -3.28
C VAL A 122 -0.01 -7.81 -4.36
N TRP A 123 -0.65 -8.79 -5.03
CA TRP A 123 -0.03 -9.51 -6.14
C TRP A 123 0.26 -8.60 -7.34
N LEU A 124 -0.70 -7.75 -7.74
CA LEU A 124 -0.52 -6.80 -8.84
C LEU A 124 0.63 -5.84 -8.54
N CYS A 125 0.66 -5.25 -7.35
CA CYS A 125 1.75 -4.35 -6.95
C CYS A 125 3.11 -5.04 -6.99
N ALA A 126 3.21 -6.27 -6.47
CA ALA A 126 4.45 -7.04 -6.54
C ALA A 126 4.85 -7.37 -8.00
N LYS A 127 3.88 -7.77 -8.84
CA LYS A 127 4.09 -8.08 -10.26
C LYS A 127 4.71 -6.89 -11.00
N TYR A 128 4.12 -5.71 -10.87
CA TYR A 128 4.55 -4.52 -11.62
C TYR A 128 5.75 -3.79 -10.99
N ALA A 129 6.02 -3.96 -9.70
CA ALA A 129 7.23 -3.45 -9.07
C ALA A 129 8.47 -4.31 -9.39
N LEU A 130 8.28 -5.61 -9.66
CA LEU A 130 9.38 -6.58 -9.81
C LEU A 130 10.43 -6.19 -10.86
N PRO A 131 10.11 -5.65 -12.06
CA PRO A 131 11.11 -5.21 -13.01
C PRO A 131 12.07 -4.16 -12.42
N TYR A 132 11.54 -3.17 -11.68
CA TYR A 132 12.30 -2.10 -11.06
C TYR A 132 13.09 -2.58 -9.83
N LEU A 133 12.50 -3.47 -9.03
CA LEU A 133 13.17 -4.06 -7.87
C LEU A 133 14.39 -4.90 -8.28
N ARG A 134 14.35 -5.56 -9.43
CA ARG A 134 15.50 -6.34 -9.94
C ARG A 134 16.71 -5.50 -10.27
N GLU A 135 16.53 -4.22 -10.54
CA GLU A 135 17.61 -3.26 -10.82
C GLU A 135 18.18 -2.63 -9.53
N SER A 136 17.57 -2.91 -8.37
CA SER A 136 17.98 -2.37 -7.07
C SER A 136 18.91 -3.33 -6.32
N GLU A 137 19.98 -2.79 -5.74
CA GLU A 137 20.85 -3.52 -4.80
C GLU A 137 20.21 -3.72 -3.41
N HIS A 138 19.08 -3.02 -3.14
CA HIS A 138 18.40 -2.99 -1.84
C HIS A 138 16.94 -3.46 -1.91
N ALA A 139 16.61 -4.24 -2.95
CA ALA A 139 15.26 -4.68 -3.23
C ALA A 139 14.58 -5.38 -2.04
N SER A 140 13.39 -4.91 -1.68
CA SER A 140 12.57 -5.57 -0.66
C SER A 140 11.08 -5.35 -0.94
N ILE A 141 10.27 -6.37 -0.62
CA ILE A 141 8.80 -6.28 -0.58
C ILE A 141 8.35 -6.53 0.84
N ILE A 142 7.59 -5.59 1.39
CA ILE A 142 6.98 -5.66 2.71
C ILE A 142 5.47 -5.81 2.51
N ASN A 143 4.88 -6.88 3.00
CA ASN A 143 3.43 -7.06 2.99
C ASN A 143 2.90 -6.85 4.41
N ALA A 144 1.95 -5.91 4.57
CA ALA A 144 1.24 -5.75 5.83
C ALA A 144 0.33 -6.96 6.06
N GLY A 145 0.55 -7.64 7.16
CA GLY A 145 -0.26 -8.78 7.58
C GLY A 145 -1.05 -8.48 8.86
N SER A 146 -1.89 -9.42 9.28
CA SER A 146 -2.67 -9.30 10.50
C SER A 146 -2.57 -10.56 11.34
N THR A 147 -2.74 -10.42 12.65
CA THR A 147 -2.92 -11.55 13.57
C THR A 147 -4.20 -12.35 13.28
N SER A 148 -5.14 -11.74 12.52
CA SER A 148 -6.37 -12.42 12.07
C SER A 148 -6.08 -13.58 11.11
N SER A 149 -4.91 -13.63 10.46
CA SER A 149 -4.48 -14.76 9.64
C SER A 149 -3.92 -15.93 10.48
N LEU A 150 -3.58 -15.68 11.74
CA LEU A 150 -3.00 -16.68 12.65
C LEU A 150 -4.02 -17.23 13.65
N SER A 151 -5.10 -16.52 13.88
CA SER A 151 -6.16 -16.85 14.83
C SER A 151 -7.52 -16.55 14.24
N GLY A 152 -8.48 -17.48 14.39
CA GLY A 152 -9.85 -17.22 13.97
C GLY A 152 -10.50 -16.15 14.85
N TYR A 153 -10.88 -15.04 14.23
CA TYR A 153 -11.67 -14.00 14.89
C TYR A 153 -13.10 -14.01 14.37
N PRO A 154 -14.11 -14.00 15.24
CA PRO A 154 -15.48 -13.76 14.82
C PRO A 154 -15.58 -12.46 14.02
N GLN A 155 -16.39 -12.47 12.94
CA GLN A 155 -16.63 -11.28 12.11
C GLN A 155 -15.42 -10.78 11.29
N CYS A 156 -14.41 -11.64 11.05
CA CYS A 156 -13.23 -11.35 10.23
C CYS A 156 -13.03 -12.46 9.18
N GLN A 157 -14.08 -12.89 8.50
CA GLN A 157 -14.01 -14.09 7.66
C GLN A 157 -13.24 -13.85 6.36
N ALA A 158 -13.59 -12.78 5.63
CA ALA A 158 -12.89 -12.41 4.41
C ALA A 158 -11.50 -11.84 4.72
N TYR A 159 -11.43 -10.96 5.72
CA TYR A 159 -10.17 -10.34 6.15
C TYR A 159 -9.19 -11.36 6.74
N GLY A 160 -9.69 -12.33 7.52
CA GLY A 160 -8.84 -13.40 8.06
C GLY A 160 -8.39 -14.43 7.03
N ALA A 161 -9.09 -14.52 5.89
CA ALA A 161 -8.73 -15.38 4.77
C ALA A 161 -7.79 -14.68 3.77
N SER A 162 -7.66 -13.35 3.85
CA SER A 162 -6.82 -12.54 2.99
C SER A 162 -5.46 -12.22 3.61
#